data_5d944523e61999ab21ce24882aa77fd6
#
_entry.id   5d944523e61999ab21ce24882aa77fd6
#
_cell.length_a   1.000
_cell.length_b   1.000
_cell.length_c   1.000
_cell.angle_alpha   90.00
_cell.angle_beta   90.00
_cell.angle_gamma   90.00
#
_symmetry.space_group_name_H-M   'P 1'
#
loop_
_entity.id
_entity.type
_entity.pdbx_description
1 polymer ?
#
loop_
_entity_poly.entity_id
_entity_poly.type
_entity_poly.pdbx_seq_one_letter_code
_entity_poly.pdbx_strand_id
1 'polypeptide(L)'
;VDGVSGATITSNAVKTAVADCMSQASGTTVTVSVDVEANEEPDVITVTSQEDADAVVVGCGAAGIMAALELQAAGVKTILLEKGSSCGVSNGSVAGGPALAETRVQAAENATVSVETLFNCEYGFSKGTVNGALLHKCVSAGERVVSNFMDNGVNMGLRRDAYGMGFRARHNFADLQGTQVKGTDRFQPLVDKFTADGGVFEVCREAVKPVMDGDKVVGVIAKDTENKTYIQYNAKAVLIATGGYAGNQDRLHEHFGNINVWPLCNELSDGKGYDIVIEAGGIADRNWALCCNEFGGVNGKMEERGRSMVRSNDTLRFAIYGGLMVDPNGDRFMNEQYLSDRPLALGGEMSLRVG
;
A
#
# COMPACT_ATOMS: atom_id res chain seq x y z
N VAL A 1 -25.03 14.58 -10.92
CA VAL A 1 -24.52 14.03 -9.65
C VAL A 1 -23.02 14.15 -9.69
N ASP A 2 -22.47 15.03 -8.85
CA ASP A 2 -21.03 15.24 -8.80
C ASP A 2 -20.34 14.02 -8.18
N GLY A 3 -19.14 13.69 -8.67
CA GLY A 3 -18.34 12.62 -8.10
C GLY A 3 -17.73 13.06 -6.77
N VAL A 4 -17.60 12.14 -5.83
CA VAL A 4 -16.87 12.37 -4.58
C VAL A 4 -15.43 11.95 -4.78
N SER A 5 -14.48 12.85 -4.52
CA SER A 5 -13.05 12.55 -4.62
C SER A 5 -12.69 11.38 -3.71
N GLY A 6 -11.89 10.43 -4.23
CA GLY A 6 -11.56 9.18 -3.53
C GLY A 6 -12.66 8.11 -3.52
N ALA A 7 -13.84 8.39 -4.07
CA ALA A 7 -14.94 7.44 -4.19
C ALA A 7 -15.40 7.23 -5.65
N THR A 8 -14.49 7.33 -6.60
CA THR A 8 -14.78 7.28 -8.05
C THR A 8 -15.57 6.03 -8.45
N ILE A 9 -15.22 4.86 -7.91
CA ILE A 9 -15.92 3.59 -8.19
C ILE A 9 -17.34 3.65 -7.68
N THR A 10 -17.55 4.10 -6.45
CA THR A 10 -18.88 4.23 -5.84
C THR A 10 -19.71 5.28 -6.58
N SER A 11 -19.10 6.43 -6.91
CA SER A 11 -19.74 7.50 -7.67
C SER A 11 -20.15 7.04 -9.06
N ASN A 12 -19.29 6.29 -9.76
CA ASN A 12 -19.60 5.74 -11.08
C ASN A 12 -20.69 4.66 -11.00
N ALA A 13 -20.65 3.78 -10.01
CA ALA A 13 -21.70 2.78 -9.80
C ALA A 13 -23.06 3.43 -9.52
N VAL A 14 -23.10 4.49 -8.71
CA VAL A 14 -24.32 5.26 -8.46
C VAL A 14 -24.82 5.95 -9.73
N LYS A 15 -23.93 6.59 -10.50
CA LYS A 15 -24.28 7.24 -11.77
C LYS A 15 -24.84 6.24 -12.78
N THR A 16 -24.20 5.06 -12.93
CA THR A 16 -24.69 4.00 -13.80
C THR A 16 -26.06 3.50 -13.37
N ALA A 17 -26.25 3.23 -12.08
CA ALA A 17 -27.54 2.79 -11.54
C ALA A 17 -28.65 3.84 -11.76
N VAL A 18 -28.35 5.13 -11.58
CA VAL A 18 -29.27 6.23 -11.85
C VAL A 18 -29.61 6.31 -13.33
N ALA A 19 -28.60 6.19 -14.22
CA ALA A 19 -28.83 6.17 -15.66
C ALA A 19 -29.72 5.00 -16.10
N ASP A 20 -29.50 3.81 -15.54
CA ASP A 20 -30.32 2.62 -15.80
C ASP A 20 -31.77 2.82 -15.30
N CYS A 21 -31.97 3.35 -14.11
CA CYS A 21 -33.28 3.66 -13.58
C CYS A 21 -34.01 4.68 -14.47
N MET A 22 -33.32 5.74 -14.90
CA MET A 22 -33.90 6.77 -15.78
C MET A 22 -34.23 6.20 -17.16
N SER A 23 -33.36 5.32 -17.70
CA SER A 23 -33.61 4.64 -18.99
C SER A 23 -34.86 3.76 -18.91
N GLN A 24 -35.01 2.99 -17.83
CA GLN A 24 -36.20 2.15 -17.59
C GLN A 24 -37.48 2.98 -17.42
N ALA A 25 -37.37 4.09 -16.71
CA ALA A 25 -38.52 4.96 -16.47
C ALA A 25 -38.96 5.75 -17.72
N SER A 26 -38.05 6.18 -18.55
CA SER A 26 -38.30 6.98 -19.75
C SER A 26 -38.55 6.15 -21.01
N GLY A 27 -38.18 4.87 -21.01
CA GLY A 27 -38.21 4.02 -22.21
C GLY A 27 -37.18 4.42 -23.28
N THR A 28 -36.24 5.31 -22.94
CA THR A 28 -35.14 5.75 -23.83
C THR A 28 -33.79 5.56 -23.16
N THR A 29 -32.76 5.23 -23.92
CA THR A 29 -31.40 5.08 -23.36
C THR A 29 -30.89 6.42 -22.85
N VAL A 30 -30.66 6.51 -21.55
CA VAL A 30 -30.03 7.66 -20.88
C VAL A 30 -28.56 7.32 -20.66
N THR A 31 -27.66 8.09 -21.26
CA THR A 31 -26.22 8.02 -21.01
C THR A 31 -25.83 9.15 -20.05
N VAL A 32 -25.20 8.80 -18.95
CA VAL A 32 -24.59 9.78 -18.05
C VAL A 32 -23.12 9.88 -18.46
N SER A 33 -22.72 11.01 -19.04
CA SER A 33 -21.30 11.30 -19.23
C SER A 33 -20.61 11.47 -17.88
N VAL A 34 -19.52 10.78 -17.69
CA VAL A 34 -18.62 11.01 -16.56
C VAL A 34 -17.54 11.94 -17.09
N ASP A 35 -17.67 13.23 -16.84
CA ASP A 35 -16.54 14.13 -16.97
C ASP A 35 -15.58 13.76 -15.84
N VAL A 36 -14.59 12.95 -16.15
CA VAL A 36 -13.41 12.79 -15.29
C VAL A 36 -12.61 14.06 -15.53
N GLU A 37 -12.82 15.08 -14.70
CA GLU A 37 -11.82 16.14 -14.61
C GLU A 37 -10.49 15.46 -14.29
N ALA A 38 -9.54 15.55 -15.21
CA ALA A 38 -8.18 15.16 -14.93
C ALA A 38 -7.77 15.91 -13.66
N ASN A 39 -7.31 15.20 -12.64
CA ASN A 39 -6.83 15.79 -11.39
C ASN A 39 -5.44 16.40 -11.65
N GLU A 40 -5.34 17.31 -12.62
CA GLU A 40 -4.14 18.08 -12.83
C GLU A 40 -4.06 19.15 -11.74
N GLU A 41 -2.95 19.14 -11.01
CA GLU A 41 -2.68 20.22 -10.07
C GLU A 41 -2.53 21.54 -10.84
N PRO A 42 -3.02 22.65 -10.32
CA PRO A 42 -2.89 23.92 -11.00
C PRO A 42 -1.41 24.31 -11.12
N ASP A 43 -1.02 24.95 -12.22
CA ASP A 43 0.34 25.46 -12.43
C ASP A 43 0.83 26.34 -11.28
N VAL A 44 -0.10 27.03 -10.62
CA VAL A 44 0.19 27.88 -9.47
C VAL A 44 -0.68 27.45 -8.28
N ILE A 45 -0.03 26.89 -7.27
CA ILE A 45 -0.68 26.53 -6.01
C ILE A 45 -0.81 27.79 -5.14
N THR A 46 -2.05 28.11 -4.75
CA THR A 46 -2.32 29.17 -3.78
C THR A 46 -2.61 28.55 -2.42
N VAL A 47 -1.66 28.71 -1.49
CA VAL A 47 -1.82 28.25 -0.10
C VAL A 47 -2.85 29.11 0.62
N THR A 48 -3.84 28.49 1.21
CA THR A 48 -4.95 29.18 1.92
C THR A 48 -4.75 29.22 3.44
N SER A 49 -3.99 28.28 3.99
CA SER A 49 -3.65 28.23 5.42
C SER A 49 -2.29 27.58 5.64
N GLN A 50 -1.73 27.79 6.84
CA GLN A 50 -0.46 27.19 7.26
C GLN A 50 -0.59 26.58 8.64
N GLU A 51 0.10 25.47 8.86
CA GLU A 51 0.19 24.76 10.13
C GLU A 51 1.66 24.45 10.45
N ASP A 52 2.00 24.42 11.73
CA ASP A 52 3.35 24.19 12.21
C ASP A 52 3.45 22.92 13.05
N ALA A 53 4.46 22.11 12.78
CA ALA A 53 4.81 20.94 13.54
C ALA A 53 6.33 20.80 13.67
N ASP A 54 6.82 19.90 14.50
CA ASP A 54 8.23 19.49 14.49
C ASP A 54 8.48 18.47 13.37
N ALA A 55 7.51 17.58 13.14
CA ALA A 55 7.54 16.60 12.06
C ALA A 55 6.18 16.46 11.38
N VAL A 56 6.21 16.26 10.07
CA VAL A 56 5.03 15.86 9.28
C VAL A 56 5.28 14.47 8.71
N VAL A 57 4.34 13.56 8.92
CA VAL A 57 4.34 12.23 8.33
C VAL A 57 3.27 12.18 7.25
N VAL A 58 3.63 11.81 6.04
CA VAL A 58 2.74 11.75 4.89
C VAL A 58 2.41 10.30 4.57
N GLY A 59 1.14 9.94 4.72
CA GLY A 59 0.58 8.60 4.50
C GLY A 59 0.38 7.82 5.81
N CYS A 60 -0.88 7.45 6.10
CA CYS A 60 -1.27 6.65 7.27
C CYS A 60 -1.37 5.15 6.93
N GLY A 61 -0.38 4.62 6.20
CA GLY A 61 -0.14 3.19 6.10
C GLY A 61 0.63 2.65 7.31
N ALA A 62 0.98 1.36 7.29
CA ALA A 62 1.71 0.72 8.39
C ALA A 62 3.01 1.46 8.76
N ALA A 63 3.75 1.94 7.77
CA ALA A 63 4.99 2.68 8.00
C ALA A 63 4.73 4.05 8.64
N GLY A 64 3.75 4.80 8.14
CA GLY A 64 3.47 6.15 8.58
C GLY A 64 2.91 6.21 9.99
N ILE A 65 1.90 5.39 10.31
CA ILE A 65 1.32 5.37 11.66
C ILE A 65 2.35 4.93 12.72
N MET A 66 3.20 3.94 12.39
CA MET A 66 4.24 3.51 13.33
C MET A 66 5.30 4.60 13.55
N ALA A 67 5.70 5.30 12.48
CA ALA A 67 6.62 6.43 12.60
C ALA A 67 6.00 7.59 13.41
N ALA A 68 4.73 7.90 13.20
CA ALA A 68 4.02 8.93 13.94
C ALA A 68 3.94 8.61 15.46
N LEU A 69 3.65 7.35 15.81
CA LEU A 69 3.66 6.89 17.20
C LEU A 69 5.04 7.01 17.86
N GLU A 70 6.09 6.60 17.15
CA GLU A 70 7.48 6.69 17.66
C GLU A 70 7.90 8.15 17.86
N LEU A 71 7.58 9.03 16.90
CA LEU A 71 7.85 10.47 17.03
C LEU A 71 7.10 11.09 18.20
N GLN A 72 5.81 10.75 18.35
CA GLN A 72 4.98 11.25 19.45
C GLN A 72 5.50 10.76 20.81
N ALA A 73 5.89 9.48 20.90
CA ALA A 73 6.50 8.92 22.11
C ALA A 73 7.84 9.59 22.48
N ALA A 74 8.56 10.12 21.50
CA ALA A 74 9.77 10.90 21.68
C ALA A 74 9.50 12.39 22.02
N GLY A 75 8.25 12.80 22.15
CA GLY A 75 7.86 14.19 22.46
C GLY A 75 7.93 15.14 21.26
N VAL A 76 7.98 14.61 20.05
CA VAL A 76 7.99 15.39 18.79
C VAL A 76 6.56 15.76 18.43
N LYS A 77 6.25 17.06 18.31
CA LYS A 77 4.94 17.51 17.82
C LYS A 77 4.75 17.06 16.37
N THR A 78 3.87 16.08 16.16
CA THR A 78 3.72 15.38 14.89
C THR A 78 2.33 15.59 14.29
N ILE A 79 2.30 15.91 12.99
CA ILE A 79 1.09 15.87 12.16
C ILE A 79 1.21 14.68 11.21
N LEU A 80 0.17 13.84 11.18
CA LEU A 80 0.04 12.70 10.27
C LEU A 80 -1.03 12.98 9.23
N LEU A 81 -0.64 12.99 7.96
CA LEU A 81 -1.52 13.26 6.83
C LEU A 81 -1.88 11.97 6.10
N GLU A 82 -3.15 11.82 5.73
CA GLU A 82 -3.64 10.72 4.89
C GLU A 82 -4.52 11.28 3.77
N LYS A 83 -4.26 10.90 2.52
CA LYS A 83 -5.08 11.38 1.40
C LYS A 83 -6.42 10.67 1.27
N GLY A 84 -6.54 9.46 1.79
CA GLY A 84 -7.81 8.75 1.90
C GLY A 84 -8.65 9.25 3.07
N SER A 85 -9.83 8.68 3.21
CA SER A 85 -10.80 9.03 4.26
C SER A 85 -10.55 8.35 5.61
N SER A 86 -9.54 7.47 5.70
CA SER A 86 -9.19 6.74 6.93
C SER A 86 -7.77 6.18 6.87
N CYS A 87 -7.20 5.89 8.03
CA CYS A 87 -5.92 5.22 8.14
C CYS A 87 -5.94 3.83 7.50
N GLY A 88 -4.85 3.43 6.87
CA GLY A 88 -4.68 2.08 6.32
C GLY A 88 -5.59 1.76 5.14
N VAL A 89 -6.24 2.75 4.53
CA VAL A 89 -7.18 2.53 3.43
C VAL A 89 -6.55 1.74 2.27
N SER A 90 -5.29 1.96 1.97
CA SER A 90 -4.55 1.18 0.98
C SER A 90 -4.05 -0.15 1.55
N ASN A 91 -3.34 -0.13 2.67
CA ASN A 91 -2.77 -1.31 3.31
C ASN A 91 -3.80 -2.24 3.93
N GLY A 92 -4.94 -1.71 4.37
CA GLY A 92 -6.03 -2.50 4.91
C GLY A 92 -6.55 -3.54 3.93
N SER A 93 -6.41 -3.30 2.63
CA SER A 93 -6.87 -4.20 1.58
C SER A 93 -5.92 -5.35 1.30
N VAL A 94 -4.59 -5.11 1.32
CA VAL A 94 -3.59 -6.05 0.79
C VAL A 94 -2.52 -6.46 1.81
N ALA A 95 -2.38 -5.78 2.94
CA ALA A 95 -1.36 -6.10 3.91
C ALA A 95 -1.54 -7.51 4.47
N GLY A 96 -0.65 -8.42 4.08
CA GLY A 96 -0.41 -9.67 4.79
C GLY A 96 0.36 -9.41 6.09
N GLY A 97 0.53 -10.39 6.92
CA GLY A 97 1.38 -10.26 8.10
C GLY A 97 2.86 -10.22 7.71
N PRO A 98 3.68 -9.42 8.38
CA PRO A 98 5.11 -9.35 8.11
C PRO A 98 5.83 -10.64 8.48
N ALA A 99 6.92 -10.96 7.78
CA ALA A 99 7.87 -11.97 8.19
C ALA A 99 8.87 -11.34 9.18
N LEU A 100 8.88 -11.86 10.40
CA LEU A 100 9.67 -11.31 11.51
C LEU A 100 10.46 -12.45 12.19
N ALA A 101 11.58 -12.09 12.81
CA ALA A 101 12.45 -13.02 13.55
C ALA A 101 12.51 -12.65 15.04
N GLU A 102 12.79 -13.64 15.88
CA GLU A 102 13.07 -13.50 17.31
C GLU A 102 11.97 -12.76 18.09
N THR A 103 10.70 -13.01 17.75
CA THR A 103 9.56 -12.34 18.36
C THR A 103 9.01 -13.11 19.56
N ARG A 104 8.43 -12.37 20.53
CA ARG A 104 7.67 -12.96 21.66
C ARG A 104 6.55 -13.88 21.20
N VAL A 105 5.94 -13.59 20.04
CA VAL A 105 4.87 -14.42 19.44
C VAL A 105 5.41 -15.77 18.97
N GLN A 106 6.60 -15.79 18.35
CA GLN A 106 7.28 -17.04 17.98
C GLN A 106 7.72 -17.81 19.21
N ALA A 107 8.26 -17.14 20.23
CA ALA A 107 8.70 -17.78 21.46
C ALA A 107 7.53 -18.47 22.18
N ALA A 108 6.36 -17.87 22.23
CA ALA A 108 5.16 -18.44 22.84
C ALA A 108 4.70 -19.75 22.17
N GLU A 109 5.03 -19.96 20.89
CA GLU A 109 4.69 -21.14 20.13
C GLU A 109 5.88 -22.10 19.89
N ASN A 110 7.02 -21.90 20.58
CA ASN A 110 8.27 -22.66 20.38
C ASN A 110 8.72 -22.70 18.90
N ALA A 111 8.54 -21.59 18.19
CA ALA A 111 8.82 -21.47 16.76
C ALA A 111 9.78 -20.29 16.45
N THR A 112 10.66 -19.96 17.39
CA THR A 112 11.61 -18.86 17.22
C THR A 112 12.55 -19.13 16.06
N VAL A 113 12.71 -18.15 15.19
CA VAL A 113 13.61 -18.13 14.05
C VAL A 113 14.60 -17.02 14.26
N SER A 114 15.90 -17.31 14.07
CA SER A 114 16.94 -16.29 14.21
C SER A 114 16.89 -15.25 13.08
N VAL A 115 17.35 -14.04 13.40
CA VAL A 115 17.55 -12.96 12.40
C VAL A 115 18.37 -13.46 11.22
N GLU A 116 19.47 -14.20 11.48
CA GLU A 116 20.34 -14.73 10.44
C GLU A 116 19.63 -15.73 9.53
N THR A 117 18.83 -16.64 10.10
CA THR A 117 18.06 -17.62 9.33
C THR A 117 17.05 -16.94 8.39
N LEU A 118 16.29 -15.97 8.91
CA LEU A 118 15.33 -15.23 8.10
C LEU A 118 16.03 -14.36 7.05
N PHE A 119 17.10 -13.66 7.44
CA PHE A 119 17.89 -12.85 6.52
C PHE A 119 18.44 -13.67 5.36
N ASN A 120 19.10 -14.80 5.64
CA ASN A 120 19.68 -15.66 4.60
C ASN A 120 18.61 -16.23 3.67
N CYS A 121 17.45 -16.58 4.20
CA CYS A 121 16.31 -17.05 3.41
C CYS A 121 15.82 -15.95 2.43
N GLU A 122 15.58 -14.74 2.89
CA GLU A 122 15.06 -13.65 2.05
C GLU A 122 16.14 -13.10 1.10
N TYR A 123 17.39 -12.99 1.56
CA TYR A 123 18.50 -12.55 0.72
C TYR A 123 18.77 -13.55 -0.40
N GLY A 124 18.83 -14.85 -0.07
CA GLY A 124 18.99 -15.91 -1.07
C GLY A 124 17.83 -15.95 -2.08
N PHE A 125 16.61 -15.75 -1.60
CA PHE A 125 15.43 -15.68 -2.45
C PHE A 125 15.51 -14.51 -3.45
N SER A 126 15.96 -13.34 -3.01
CA SER A 126 16.16 -12.16 -3.87
C SER A 126 17.29 -12.32 -4.89
N LYS A 127 18.06 -13.39 -4.81
CA LYS A 127 19.28 -13.63 -5.63
C LYS A 127 20.26 -12.45 -5.59
N GLY A 128 20.35 -11.77 -4.45
CA GLY A 128 21.24 -10.64 -4.24
C GLY A 128 20.77 -9.31 -4.85
N THR A 129 19.55 -9.22 -5.36
CA THR A 129 19.02 -7.96 -5.93
C THR A 129 18.53 -6.99 -4.87
N VAL A 130 18.22 -7.46 -3.66
CA VAL A 130 17.78 -6.61 -2.56
C VAL A 130 18.96 -5.89 -1.90
N ASN A 131 18.71 -4.70 -1.35
CA ASN A 131 19.66 -4.03 -0.48
C ASN A 131 19.82 -4.83 0.83
N GLY A 132 20.91 -5.61 0.93
CA GLY A 132 21.15 -6.51 2.07
C GLY A 132 21.24 -5.79 3.40
N ALA A 133 21.85 -4.60 3.46
CA ALA A 133 21.96 -3.82 4.70
C ALA A 133 20.58 -3.36 5.18
N LEU A 134 19.72 -2.91 4.28
CA LEU A 134 18.35 -2.52 4.61
C LEU A 134 17.52 -3.75 5.03
N LEU A 135 17.62 -4.85 4.30
CA LEU A 135 16.93 -6.09 4.64
C LEU A 135 17.34 -6.58 6.03
N HIS A 136 18.65 -6.61 6.35
CA HIS A 136 19.14 -7.01 7.66
C HIS A 136 18.57 -6.12 8.77
N LYS A 137 18.53 -4.79 8.56
CA LYS A 137 17.94 -3.84 9.50
C LYS A 137 16.45 -4.13 9.74
N CYS A 138 15.70 -4.41 8.67
CA CYS A 138 14.27 -4.75 8.75
C CYS A 138 14.04 -6.06 9.53
N VAL A 139 14.78 -7.11 9.21
CA VAL A 139 14.65 -8.42 9.86
C VAL A 139 15.06 -8.36 11.35
N SER A 140 16.10 -7.58 11.67
CA SER A 140 16.55 -7.37 13.06
C SER A 140 15.57 -6.58 13.94
N ALA A 141 14.59 -5.92 13.34
CA ALA A 141 13.58 -5.16 14.07
C ALA A 141 12.35 -5.98 14.48
N GLY A 142 12.37 -7.30 14.33
CA GLY A 142 11.20 -8.18 14.47
C GLY A 142 10.43 -8.01 15.77
N GLU A 143 11.11 -8.13 16.91
CA GLU A 143 10.45 -7.95 18.23
C GLU A 143 10.00 -6.50 18.46
N ARG A 144 10.77 -5.50 18.00
CA ARG A 144 10.37 -4.10 18.11
C ARG A 144 9.09 -3.83 17.33
N VAL A 145 8.93 -4.41 16.13
CA VAL A 145 7.70 -4.29 15.34
C VAL A 145 6.53 -4.92 16.08
N VAL A 146 6.69 -6.14 16.61
CA VAL A 146 5.64 -6.82 17.39
C VAL A 146 5.25 -6.00 18.63
N SER A 147 6.23 -5.52 19.39
CA SER A 147 5.98 -4.68 20.58
C SER A 147 5.20 -3.42 20.22
N ASN A 148 5.64 -2.71 19.18
CA ASN A 148 5.00 -1.48 18.75
C ASN A 148 3.52 -1.68 18.36
N PHE A 149 3.20 -2.78 17.69
CA PHE A 149 1.81 -3.10 17.39
C PHE A 149 1.03 -3.53 18.63
N MET A 150 1.53 -4.52 19.37
CA MET A 150 0.80 -5.13 20.46
C MET A 150 0.64 -4.19 21.67
N ASP A 151 1.68 -3.42 22.01
CA ASP A 151 1.65 -2.47 23.11
C ASP A 151 0.73 -1.25 22.81
N ASN A 152 0.41 -1.03 21.53
CA ASN A 152 -0.54 -0.01 21.06
C ASN A 152 -1.91 -0.59 20.64
N GLY A 153 -2.26 -1.79 21.11
CA GLY A 153 -3.61 -2.34 20.98
C GLY A 153 -3.90 -3.15 19.72
N VAL A 154 -2.90 -3.40 18.86
CA VAL A 154 -3.04 -4.26 17.68
C VAL A 154 -2.43 -5.63 17.97
N ASN A 155 -3.26 -6.63 18.15
CA ASN A 155 -2.78 -7.97 18.47
C ASN A 155 -2.16 -8.66 17.23
N MET A 156 -1.14 -9.49 17.48
CA MET A 156 -0.45 -10.25 16.44
C MET A 156 -0.36 -11.74 16.83
N GLY A 157 -0.53 -12.61 15.84
CA GLY A 157 -0.38 -14.05 15.97
C GLY A 157 0.58 -14.62 14.93
N LEU A 158 1.14 -15.80 15.18
CA LEU A 158 2.00 -16.48 14.23
C LEU A 158 1.17 -17.34 13.25
N ARG A 159 1.41 -17.18 11.95
CA ARG A 159 0.76 -18.04 10.94
C ARG A 159 1.22 -19.48 11.07
N ARG A 160 0.31 -20.41 10.78
CA ARG A 160 0.58 -21.84 10.84
C ARG A 160 1.43 -22.33 9.67
N ASP A 161 1.31 -21.68 8.52
CA ASP A 161 2.01 -22.05 7.30
C ASP A 161 3.47 -21.52 7.30
N ALA A 162 4.37 -22.33 6.83
CA ALA A 162 5.78 -21.94 6.64
C ALA A 162 6.03 -21.11 5.37
N TYR A 163 5.06 -21.03 4.50
CA TYR A 163 5.08 -20.25 3.26
C TYR A 163 6.34 -20.47 2.40
N GLY A 164 6.73 -21.74 2.23
CA GLY A 164 7.92 -22.15 1.48
C GLY A 164 9.28 -21.87 2.14
N MET A 165 9.30 -21.28 3.35
CA MET A 165 10.57 -20.99 4.06
C MET A 165 11.12 -22.18 4.85
N GLY A 166 10.30 -23.22 5.10
CA GLY A 166 10.66 -24.33 5.97
C GLY A 166 10.55 -24.01 7.47
N PHE A 167 10.22 -22.77 7.83
CA PHE A 167 10.02 -22.30 9.20
C PHE A 167 8.92 -21.24 9.25
N ARG A 168 8.36 -20.98 10.44
CA ARG A 168 7.25 -20.05 10.64
C ARG A 168 7.76 -18.67 11.02
N ALA A 169 7.78 -17.73 10.07
CA ALA A 169 8.20 -16.34 10.31
C ALA A 169 7.07 -15.32 10.10
N ARG A 170 6.00 -15.68 9.35
CA ARG A 170 4.91 -14.74 9.06
C ARG A 170 3.97 -14.58 10.23
N HIS A 171 3.67 -13.33 10.54
CA HIS A 171 2.71 -12.95 11.58
C HIS A 171 1.38 -12.52 10.95
N ASN A 172 0.29 -12.62 11.70
CA ASN A 172 -1.01 -12.08 11.34
C ASN A 172 -1.35 -10.92 12.25
N PHE A 173 -2.12 -9.97 11.73
CA PHE A 173 -2.88 -9.07 12.56
C PHE A 173 -4.16 -9.79 13.01
N ALA A 174 -4.41 -9.82 14.30
CA ALA A 174 -5.55 -10.53 14.91
C ALA A 174 -6.22 -9.66 15.98
N ASP A 175 -7.50 -9.90 16.24
CA ASP A 175 -8.15 -9.35 17.41
C ASP A 175 -7.72 -10.10 18.71
N LEU A 176 -8.25 -9.70 19.85
CA LEU A 176 -7.96 -10.34 21.14
C LEU A 176 -8.43 -11.81 21.21
N GLN A 177 -9.34 -12.22 20.35
CA GLN A 177 -9.84 -13.58 20.21
C GLN A 177 -9.05 -14.41 19.19
N GLY A 178 -8.06 -13.79 18.52
CA GLY A 178 -7.24 -14.42 17.50
C GLY A 178 -7.88 -14.45 16.10
N THR A 179 -8.99 -13.76 15.90
CA THR A 179 -9.62 -13.60 14.59
C THR A 179 -8.85 -12.58 13.76
N GLN A 180 -8.54 -12.90 12.51
CA GLN A 180 -7.79 -11.99 11.65
C GLN A 180 -8.58 -10.71 11.38
N VAL A 181 -8.03 -9.58 11.81
CA VAL A 181 -8.58 -8.24 11.51
C VAL A 181 -8.18 -7.83 10.09
N LYS A 182 -9.16 -7.36 9.32
CA LYS A 182 -8.99 -6.95 7.93
C LYS A 182 -9.44 -5.51 7.73
N GLY A 183 -8.97 -4.91 6.64
CA GLY A 183 -9.38 -3.57 6.25
C GLY A 183 -8.79 -2.46 7.11
N THR A 184 -9.46 -1.34 7.11
CA THR A 184 -9.04 -0.11 7.79
C THR A 184 -9.01 -0.24 9.31
N ASP A 185 -9.90 -1.07 9.88
CA ASP A 185 -10.03 -1.27 11.33
C ASP A 185 -8.75 -1.80 11.98
N ARG A 186 -7.89 -2.42 11.18
CA ARG A 186 -6.59 -2.96 11.64
C ARG A 186 -5.71 -1.90 12.31
N PHE A 187 -5.70 -0.69 11.80
CA PHE A 187 -4.83 0.38 12.27
C PHE A 187 -5.55 1.43 13.12
N GLN A 188 -6.87 1.34 13.26
CA GLN A 188 -7.63 2.29 14.05
C GLN A 188 -7.15 2.42 15.50
N PRO A 189 -6.83 1.33 16.24
CA PRO A 189 -6.29 1.45 17.59
C PRO A 189 -4.99 2.27 17.67
N LEU A 190 -4.16 2.21 16.63
CA LEU A 190 -2.91 2.99 16.56
C LEU A 190 -3.18 4.48 16.37
N VAL A 191 -4.17 4.82 15.54
CA VAL A 191 -4.62 6.21 15.33
C VAL A 191 -5.22 6.76 16.62
N ASP A 192 -6.06 5.98 17.29
CA ASP A 192 -6.69 6.37 18.55
C ASP A 192 -5.63 6.66 19.61
N LYS A 193 -4.60 5.81 19.69
CA LYS A 193 -3.47 6.02 20.59
C LYS A 193 -2.67 7.26 20.22
N PHE A 194 -2.33 7.45 18.95
CA PHE A 194 -1.59 8.60 18.45
C PHE A 194 -2.29 9.92 18.79
N THR A 195 -3.59 9.98 18.54
CA THR A 195 -4.39 11.18 18.82
C THR A 195 -4.60 11.40 20.32
N ALA A 196 -4.79 10.34 21.12
CA ALA A 196 -4.89 10.42 22.57
C ALA A 196 -3.61 10.96 23.21
N ASP A 197 -2.46 10.67 22.63
CA ASP A 197 -1.15 11.18 23.06
C ASP A 197 -0.85 12.61 22.55
N GLY A 198 -1.82 13.26 21.87
CA GLY A 198 -1.71 14.64 21.40
C GLY A 198 -1.18 14.80 19.98
N GLY A 199 -1.04 13.72 19.21
CA GLY A 199 -0.74 13.77 17.78
C GLY A 199 -1.95 14.31 16.99
N VAL A 200 -1.67 14.96 15.87
CA VAL A 200 -2.70 15.48 14.95
C VAL A 200 -2.81 14.54 13.75
N PHE A 201 -3.99 13.99 13.51
CA PHE A 201 -4.27 13.14 12.35
C PHE A 201 -5.29 13.80 11.44
N GLU A 202 -4.93 13.99 10.18
CA GLU A 202 -5.78 14.58 9.18
C GLU A 202 -5.97 13.66 7.97
N VAL A 203 -7.22 13.43 7.62
CA VAL A 203 -7.64 12.68 6.43
C VAL A 203 -7.98 13.62 5.29
N CYS A 204 -8.13 13.08 4.08
CA CYS A 204 -8.41 13.85 2.87
C CYS A 204 -7.35 14.94 2.63
N ARG A 205 -6.09 14.65 3.00
CA ARG A 205 -4.93 15.54 2.86
C ARG A 205 -3.91 14.89 1.93
N GLU A 206 -4.00 15.23 0.65
CA GLU A 206 -3.09 14.73 -0.37
C GLU A 206 -1.86 15.62 -0.46
N ALA A 207 -0.70 15.14 -0.02
CA ALA A 207 0.56 15.86 -0.22
C ALA A 207 0.88 15.97 -1.71
N VAL A 208 1.19 17.19 -2.16
CA VAL A 208 1.38 17.49 -3.58
C VAL A 208 2.74 18.08 -3.90
N LYS A 209 3.39 18.76 -2.92
CA LYS A 209 4.65 19.44 -3.19
C LYS A 209 5.50 19.63 -1.93
N PRO A 210 6.85 19.47 -1.99
CA PRO A 210 7.70 19.84 -0.87
C PRO A 210 7.78 21.38 -0.72
N VAL A 211 7.97 21.87 0.50
CA VAL A 211 8.33 23.25 0.78
C VAL A 211 9.83 23.30 1.01
N MET A 212 10.53 24.10 0.21
CA MET A 212 11.98 24.17 0.20
C MET A 212 12.47 25.55 0.72
N ASP A 213 13.55 25.54 1.50
CA ASP A 213 14.38 26.70 1.82
C ASP A 213 15.81 26.41 1.36
N GLY A 214 16.15 26.91 0.17
CA GLY A 214 17.33 26.48 -0.56
C GLY A 214 17.28 24.97 -0.81
N ASP A 215 18.28 24.23 -0.34
CA ASP A 215 18.38 22.78 -0.49
C ASP A 215 17.73 21.99 0.67
N LYS A 216 17.02 22.66 1.58
CA LYS A 216 16.39 22.02 2.73
C LYS A 216 14.89 21.90 2.54
N VAL A 217 14.37 20.74 2.86
CA VAL A 217 12.93 20.55 3.03
C VAL A 217 12.53 21.17 4.37
N VAL A 218 11.61 22.13 4.34
CA VAL A 218 11.07 22.83 5.52
C VAL A 218 9.57 22.61 5.70
N GLY A 219 8.98 21.72 4.91
CA GLY A 219 7.56 21.39 5.01
C GLY A 219 7.04 20.66 3.78
N VAL A 220 5.73 20.56 3.72
CA VAL A 220 5.00 19.99 2.59
C VAL A 220 3.70 20.76 2.37
N ILE A 221 3.29 20.91 1.12
CA ILE A 221 1.95 21.39 0.76
C ILE A 221 1.06 20.18 0.53
N ALA A 222 -0.11 20.19 1.14
CA ALA A 222 -1.15 19.21 0.87
C ALA A 222 -2.44 19.88 0.39
N LYS A 223 -3.12 19.19 -0.50
CA LYS A 223 -4.45 19.52 -0.98
C LYS A 223 -5.48 18.93 -0.03
N ASP A 224 -6.36 19.76 0.48
CA ASP A 224 -7.62 19.33 1.06
C ASP A 224 -8.54 18.89 -0.07
N THR A 225 -8.75 17.59 -0.23
CA THR A 225 -9.49 17.04 -1.36
C THR A 225 -11.01 17.26 -1.24
N GLU A 226 -11.50 17.56 -0.03
CA GLU A 226 -12.91 17.86 0.21
C GLU A 226 -13.22 19.32 -0.14
N ASN A 227 -12.39 20.26 0.35
CA ASN A 227 -12.61 21.70 0.14
C ASN A 227 -11.89 22.25 -1.09
N LYS A 228 -11.05 21.43 -1.76
CA LYS A 228 -10.24 21.82 -2.93
C LYS A 228 -9.32 23.02 -2.65
N THR A 229 -8.79 23.10 -1.44
CA THR A 229 -7.86 24.15 -0.99
C THR A 229 -6.48 23.55 -0.70
N TYR A 230 -5.46 24.41 -0.53
CA TYR A 230 -4.11 23.95 -0.25
C TYR A 230 -3.64 24.47 1.10
N ILE A 231 -3.07 23.57 1.89
CA ILE A 231 -2.55 23.84 3.23
C ILE A 231 -1.04 23.60 3.20
N GLN A 232 -0.27 24.54 3.72
CA GLN A 232 1.16 24.37 3.92
C GLN A 232 1.43 23.90 5.35
N TYR A 233 2.09 22.77 5.50
CA TYR A 233 2.57 22.23 6.76
C TYR A 233 4.05 22.52 6.88
N ASN A 234 4.42 23.43 7.78
CA ASN A 234 5.82 23.74 8.08
C ASN A 234 6.36 22.73 9.09
N ALA A 235 7.55 22.19 8.84
CA ALA A 235 8.15 21.20 9.73
C ALA A 235 9.69 21.22 9.63
N LYS A 236 10.33 20.78 10.72
CA LYS A 236 11.79 20.54 10.74
C LYS A 236 12.18 19.26 9.98
N ALA A 237 11.23 18.32 9.87
CA ALA A 237 11.40 17.09 9.11
C ALA A 237 10.08 16.65 8.49
N VAL A 238 10.15 16.08 7.27
CA VAL A 238 9.02 15.47 6.57
C VAL A 238 9.38 14.02 6.27
N LEU A 239 8.52 13.09 6.71
CA LEU A 239 8.64 11.67 6.41
C LEU A 239 7.61 11.29 5.36
N ILE A 240 8.06 10.80 4.20
CA ILE A 240 7.19 10.29 3.15
C ILE A 240 6.99 8.78 3.35
N ALA A 241 5.77 8.38 3.66
CA ALA A 241 5.35 6.99 3.91
C ALA A 241 4.13 6.59 3.05
N THR A 242 4.05 7.12 1.85
CA THR A 242 2.91 7.01 0.93
C THR A 242 2.79 5.67 0.20
N GLY A 243 3.73 4.75 0.41
CA GLY A 243 3.80 3.49 -0.31
C GLY A 243 4.33 3.65 -1.74
N GLY A 244 3.89 2.76 -2.62
CA GLY A 244 4.33 2.70 -4.02
C GLY A 244 3.32 3.32 -4.98
N TYR A 245 3.38 2.85 -6.24
CA TYR A 245 2.57 3.38 -7.35
C TYR A 245 1.85 2.27 -8.14
N ALA A 246 1.60 1.12 -7.52
CA ALA A 246 0.92 0.02 -8.21
C ALA A 246 -0.52 0.34 -8.67
N GLY A 247 -1.14 1.39 -8.12
CA GLY A 247 -2.42 1.92 -8.57
C GLY A 247 -2.35 2.80 -9.83
N ASN A 248 -1.15 3.19 -10.26
CA ASN A 248 -0.94 4.07 -11.41
C ASN A 248 -0.44 3.27 -12.61
N GLN A 249 -1.33 2.95 -13.54
CA GLN A 249 -1.02 2.14 -14.72
C GLN A 249 -0.03 2.82 -15.68
N ASP A 250 -0.11 4.13 -15.82
CA ASP A 250 0.78 4.86 -16.73
C ASP A 250 2.22 4.79 -16.21
N ARG A 251 2.42 4.92 -14.89
CA ARG A 251 3.73 4.78 -14.26
C ARG A 251 4.23 3.33 -14.30
N LEU A 252 3.36 2.34 -14.17
CA LEU A 252 3.74 0.94 -14.36
C LEU A 252 4.22 0.69 -15.80
N HIS A 253 3.53 1.23 -16.80
CA HIS A 253 3.95 1.13 -18.19
C HIS A 253 5.28 1.85 -18.47
N GLU A 254 5.49 3.01 -17.87
CA GLU A 254 6.76 3.76 -17.98
C GLU A 254 7.96 2.94 -17.47
N HIS A 255 7.81 2.25 -16.34
CA HIS A 255 8.91 1.52 -15.71
C HIS A 255 9.08 0.10 -16.20
N PHE A 256 8.01 -0.59 -16.52
CA PHE A 256 8.01 -2.02 -16.84
C PHE A 256 7.63 -2.31 -18.29
N GLY A 257 7.38 -1.28 -19.10
CA GLY A 257 6.90 -1.45 -20.46
C GLY A 257 5.40 -1.77 -20.51
N ASN A 258 4.94 -2.24 -21.66
CA ASN A 258 3.53 -2.54 -21.85
C ASN A 258 3.16 -3.87 -21.18
N ILE A 259 2.99 -3.86 -19.88
CA ILE A 259 2.58 -5.00 -19.06
C ILE A 259 1.10 -4.90 -18.70
N ASN A 260 0.43 -6.04 -18.72
CA ASN A 260 -0.98 -6.13 -18.35
C ASN A 260 -1.11 -6.68 -16.91
N VAL A 261 -0.94 -5.80 -15.92
CA VAL A 261 -1.06 -6.13 -14.50
C VAL A 261 -2.20 -5.36 -13.86
N TRP A 262 -2.94 -6.05 -12.99
CA TRP A 262 -4.05 -5.48 -12.24
C TRP A 262 -3.64 -5.27 -10.79
N PRO A 263 -3.78 -4.07 -10.22
CA PRO A 263 -3.35 -3.80 -8.86
C PRO A 263 -4.27 -4.48 -7.84
N LEU A 264 -3.67 -5.07 -6.80
CA LEU A 264 -4.37 -5.46 -5.57
C LEU A 264 -4.51 -4.29 -4.58
N CYS A 265 -3.74 -3.24 -4.76
CA CYS A 265 -3.89 -1.98 -4.03
C CYS A 265 -4.97 -1.10 -4.67
N ASN A 266 -5.44 -0.09 -3.94
CA ASN A 266 -6.37 0.88 -4.50
C ASN A 266 -5.66 1.96 -5.34
N GLU A 267 -6.43 2.79 -6.02
CA GLU A 267 -5.95 3.88 -6.88
C GLU A 267 -5.16 4.95 -6.11
N LEU A 268 -5.29 5.00 -4.78
CA LEU A 268 -4.55 5.94 -3.94
C LEU A 268 -3.03 5.66 -3.92
N SER A 269 -2.59 4.46 -4.33
CA SER A 269 -1.18 4.12 -4.48
C SER A 269 -0.66 4.58 -5.84
N ASP A 270 -0.62 5.88 -6.08
CA ASP A 270 -0.34 6.52 -7.38
C ASP A 270 1.11 6.99 -7.58
N GLY A 271 1.91 7.03 -6.49
CA GLY A 271 3.31 7.40 -6.54
C GLY A 271 3.60 8.90 -6.35
N LYS A 272 2.64 9.74 -6.01
CA LYS A 272 2.89 11.18 -5.76
C LYS A 272 3.96 11.43 -4.69
N GLY A 273 4.01 10.61 -3.64
CA GLY A 273 5.07 10.73 -2.64
C GLY A 273 6.48 10.51 -3.19
N TYR A 274 6.62 9.65 -4.18
CA TYR A 274 7.88 9.50 -4.91
C TYR A 274 8.25 10.79 -5.62
N ASP A 275 7.30 11.42 -6.33
CA ASP A 275 7.54 12.68 -7.05
C ASP A 275 7.97 13.81 -6.12
N ILE A 276 7.34 13.92 -4.95
CA ILE A 276 7.72 14.87 -3.89
C ILE A 276 9.18 14.69 -3.47
N VAL A 277 9.62 13.43 -3.29
CA VAL A 277 11.02 13.14 -2.91
C VAL A 277 11.98 13.49 -4.02
N ILE A 278 11.65 13.20 -5.28
CA ILE A 278 12.48 13.58 -6.43
C ILE A 278 12.57 15.10 -6.58
N GLU A 279 11.45 15.81 -6.45
CA GLU A 279 11.42 17.30 -6.50
C GLU A 279 12.26 17.91 -5.37
N ALA A 280 12.30 17.28 -4.21
CA ALA A 280 13.15 17.68 -3.09
C ALA A 280 14.64 17.32 -3.25
N GLY A 281 15.05 16.79 -4.41
CA GLY A 281 16.45 16.43 -4.70
C GLY A 281 16.80 14.98 -4.33
N GLY A 282 15.81 14.14 -4.03
CA GLY A 282 16.00 12.71 -3.77
C GLY A 282 16.44 11.97 -5.03
N ILE A 283 17.02 10.77 -4.82
CA ILE A 283 17.53 9.92 -5.90
C ILE A 283 16.71 8.63 -5.94
N ALA A 284 16.24 8.29 -7.13
CA ALA A 284 15.55 7.03 -7.36
C ALA A 284 16.48 5.84 -7.20
N ASP A 285 16.04 4.79 -6.54
CA ASP A 285 16.70 3.49 -6.59
C ASP A 285 16.60 2.94 -8.03
N ARG A 286 17.63 2.22 -8.45
CA ARG A 286 17.67 1.58 -9.77
C ARG A 286 16.97 0.23 -9.79
N ASN A 287 16.70 -0.34 -8.62
CA ASN A 287 16.08 -1.65 -8.47
C ASN A 287 14.56 -1.49 -8.36
N TRP A 288 13.91 -1.41 -9.49
CA TRP A 288 12.46 -1.47 -9.55
C TRP A 288 11.99 -2.90 -9.33
N ALA A 289 11.05 -3.11 -8.45
CA ALA A 289 10.45 -4.41 -8.20
C ALA A 289 8.94 -4.31 -8.22
N LEU A 290 8.31 -5.18 -8.98
CA LEU A 290 6.87 -5.39 -8.97
C LEU A 290 6.56 -6.65 -8.15
N CYS A 291 5.84 -6.49 -7.05
CA CYS A 291 5.34 -7.63 -6.29
C CYS A 291 4.07 -8.15 -6.97
N CYS A 292 4.21 -9.19 -7.79
CA CYS A 292 3.07 -9.88 -8.39
C CYS A 292 2.49 -10.87 -7.38
N ASN A 293 1.41 -10.45 -6.75
CA ASN A 293 0.63 -11.29 -5.86
C ASN A 293 -0.36 -12.10 -6.70
N GLU A 294 -0.57 -13.37 -6.35
CA GLU A 294 -1.63 -14.18 -6.95
C GLU A 294 -1.57 -14.33 -8.47
N PHE A 295 -0.58 -15.06 -8.90
CA PHE A 295 -0.45 -15.47 -10.29
C PHE A 295 -1.60 -16.41 -10.71
N GLY A 296 -2.37 -16.00 -11.70
CA GLY A 296 -3.49 -16.79 -12.21
C GLY A 296 -4.42 -16.00 -13.13
N GLY A 297 -5.41 -16.66 -13.69
CA GLY A 297 -6.46 -16.03 -14.45
C GLY A 297 -7.36 -15.15 -13.58
N VAL A 298 -7.97 -14.15 -14.16
CA VAL A 298 -9.03 -13.35 -13.53
C VAL A 298 -10.40 -13.82 -14.01
N ASN A 299 -11.38 -13.77 -13.14
CA ASN A 299 -12.76 -14.06 -13.49
C ASN A 299 -13.25 -12.98 -14.47
N GLY A 300 -13.70 -13.38 -15.67
CA GLY A 300 -13.97 -12.62 -16.89
C GLY A 300 -14.82 -11.34 -16.85
N LYS A 301 -14.98 -10.72 -15.68
CA LYS A 301 -15.70 -9.45 -15.50
C LYS A 301 -14.79 -8.27 -15.18
N MET A 302 -13.50 -8.38 -15.37
CA MET A 302 -12.54 -7.33 -15.01
C MET A 302 -12.67 -6.11 -15.94
N GLU A 303 -12.94 -6.32 -17.22
CA GLU A 303 -13.16 -5.24 -18.19
C GLU A 303 -14.38 -4.38 -17.84
N GLU A 304 -15.40 -4.99 -17.23
CA GLU A 304 -16.61 -4.27 -16.76
C GLU A 304 -16.36 -3.42 -15.52
N ARG A 305 -15.30 -3.72 -14.73
CA ARG A 305 -14.98 -3.05 -13.47
C ARG A 305 -14.02 -1.86 -13.63
N GLY A 306 -13.50 -1.65 -14.83
CA GLY A 306 -12.46 -0.66 -15.05
C GLY A 306 -11.15 -1.04 -14.32
N ARG A 307 -10.26 -0.07 -14.12
CA ARG A 307 -8.94 -0.25 -13.48
C ARG A 307 -9.02 -0.37 -11.94
N SER A 308 -10.13 -0.83 -11.40
CA SER A 308 -10.30 -0.95 -9.95
C SER A 308 -9.61 -2.19 -9.38
N MET A 309 -9.29 -2.09 -8.11
CA MET A 309 -8.65 -3.14 -7.32
C MET A 309 -9.24 -4.53 -7.55
N VAL A 310 -8.38 -5.48 -7.90
CA VAL A 310 -8.73 -6.90 -7.97
C VAL A 310 -8.97 -7.43 -6.56
N ARG A 311 -10.12 -8.04 -6.32
CA ARG A 311 -10.37 -8.73 -5.05
C ARG A 311 -9.79 -10.15 -5.12
N SER A 312 -9.32 -10.67 -4.00
CA SER A 312 -8.72 -12.01 -3.93
C SER A 312 -9.65 -13.16 -4.40
N ASN A 313 -10.95 -12.96 -4.36
CA ASN A 313 -11.94 -13.93 -4.86
C ASN A 313 -12.20 -13.82 -6.37
N ASP A 314 -11.66 -12.80 -7.02
CA ASP A 314 -11.76 -12.62 -8.48
C ASP A 314 -10.57 -13.27 -9.21
N THR A 315 -9.55 -13.74 -8.47
CA THR A 315 -8.36 -14.37 -9.01
C THR A 315 -8.47 -15.90 -8.98
N LEU A 316 -8.10 -16.53 -10.08
CA LEU A 316 -8.03 -17.97 -10.20
C LEU A 316 -6.59 -18.43 -9.97
N ARG A 317 -6.31 -18.93 -8.76
CA ARG A 317 -4.98 -19.34 -8.31
C ARG A 317 -4.56 -20.71 -8.85
N PHE A 318 -4.59 -20.91 -10.15
CA PHE A 318 -4.31 -22.23 -10.76
C PHE A 318 -2.94 -22.79 -10.38
N ALA A 319 -1.94 -21.96 -10.34
CA ALA A 319 -0.56 -22.38 -10.14
C ALA A 319 -0.29 -22.91 -8.73
N ILE A 320 -0.98 -22.40 -7.70
CA ILE A 320 -0.85 -22.87 -6.31
C ILE A 320 -1.46 -24.26 -6.15
N TYR A 321 -2.38 -24.67 -7.03
CA TYR A 321 -3.09 -25.93 -6.96
C TYR A 321 -2.58 -26.99 -7.97
N GLY A 322 -1.36 -26.83 -8.49
CA GLY A 322 -0.72 -27.84 -9.33
C GLY A 322 -1.04 -27.74 -10.83
N GLY A 323 -1.41 -26.56 -11.31
CA GLY A 323 -1.59 -26.29 -12.74
C GLY A 323 -0.26 -26.24 -13.49
N LEU A 324 -0.23 -26.70 -14.75
CA LEU A 324 0.89 -26.53 -15.65
C LEU A 324 0.82 -25.15 -16.31
N MET A 325 1.92 -24.40 -16.26
CA MET A 325 2.03 -23.08 -16.87
C MET A 325 2.64 -23.19 -18.26
N VAL A 326 1.86 -22.80 -19.27
CA VAL A 326 2.31 -22.79 -20.66
C VAL A 326 2.15 -21.39 -21.26
N ASP A 327 3.01 -21.08 -22.24
CA ASP A 327 2.91 -19.86 -23.04
C ASP A 327 1.78 -19.97 -24.10
N PRO A 328 1.51 -18.93 -24.89
CA PRO A 328 0.51 -18.98 -25.94
C PRO A 328 0.74 -20.06 -27.02
N ASN A 329 1.96 -20.58 -27.16
CA ASN A 329 2.29 -21.67 -28.07
C ASN A 329 2.07 -23.06 -27.47
N GLY A 330 1.78 -23.14 -26.17
CA GLY A 330 1.64 -24.37 -25.41
C GLY A 330 2.93 -24.89 -24.80
N ASP A 331 4.03 -24.14 -24.85
CA ASP A 331 5.31 -24.53 -24.31
C ASP A 331 5.40 -24.19 -22.82
N ARG A 332 5.86 -25.14 -22.00
CA ARG A 332 6.10 -24.91 -20.59
C ARG A 332 7.26 -23.94 -20.39
N PHE A 333 7.05 -22.81 -19.71
CA PHE A 333 8.05 -21.76 -19.59
C PHE A 333 8.64 -21.60 -18.18
N MET A 334 8.12 -22.32 -17.16
CA MET A 334 8.60 -22.18 -15.78
C MET A 334 8.54 -23.49 -15.00
N ASN A 335 9.17 -23.49 -13.84
CA ASN A 335 9.00 -24.51 -12.84
C ASN A 335 7.93 -24.08 -11.82
N GLU A 336 6.77 -24.70 -11.86
CA GLU A 336 5.61 -24.36 -11.01
C GLU A 336 5.87 -24.59 -9.51
N GLN A 337 6.90 -25.37 -9.15
CA GLN A 337 7.32 -25.51 -7.75
C GLN A 337 7.65 -24.16 -7.10
N TYR A 338 8.20 -23.22 -7.88
CA TYR A 338 8.46 -21.86 -7.38
C TYR A 338 7.19 -21.14 -6.95
N LEU A 339 6.06 -21.43 -7.56
CA LEU A 339 4.78 -20.82 -7.19
C LEU A 339 4.22 -21.38 -5.88
N SER A 340 4.45 -22.66 -5.61
CA SER A 340 4.04 -23.25 -4.34
C SER A 340 5.00 -22.87 -3.19
N ASP A 341 6.29 -22.72 -3.48
CA ASP A 341 7.28 -22.35 -2.48
C ASP A 341 7.21 -20.88 -2.10
N ARG A 342 6.99 -20.01 -3.09
CA ARG A 342 6.93 -18.56 -2.93
C ARG A 342 5.89 -17.93 -3.88
N PRO A 343 4.59 -18.10 -3.62
CA PRO A 343 3.53 -17.74 -4.56
C PRO A 343 3.43 -16.24 -4.86
N LEU A 344 4.10 -15.38 -4.09
CA LEU A 344 3.96 -13.93 -4.22
C LEU A 344 5.09 -13.24 -5.00
N ALA A 345 6.10 -13.93 -5.48
CA ALA A 345 7.27 -13.22 -5.99
C ALA A 345 7.79 -13.65 -7.36
N LEU A 346 7.95 -14.93 -7.61
CA LEU A 346 8.65 -15.39 -8.84
C LEU A 346 7.73 -15.57 -10.05
N GLY A 347 6.48 -15.90 -9.82
CA GLY A 347 5.53 -16.15 -10.90
C GLY A 347 5.30 -14.92 -11.80
N GLY A 348 5.25 -13.74 -11.20
CA GLY A 348 5.02 -12.49 -11.91
C GLY A 348 6.16 -12.12 -12.86
N GLU A 349 7.43 -12.22 -12.41
CA GLU A 349 8.57 -11.93 -13.27
C GLU A 349 8.62 -12.86 -14.50
N MET A 350 8.32 -14.12 -14.30
CA MET A 350 8.33 -15.10 -15.39
C MET A 350 7.20 -14.83 -16.38
N SER A 351 6.00 -14.50 -15.91
CA SER A 351 4.87 -14.17 -16.80
C SER A 351 5.09 -12.89 -17.60
N LEU A 352 5.75 -11.89 -17.03
CA LEU A 352 6.11 -10.65 -17.75
C LEU A 352 7.10 -10.89 -18.89
N ARG A 353 7.87 -11.98 -18.87
CA ARG A 353 8.80 -12.34 -19.94
C ARG A 353 8.16 -13.10 -21.09
N VAL A 354 6.98 -13.64 -20.88
CA VAL A 354 6.30 -14.52 -21.88
C VAL A 354 5.20 -13.77 -22.62
N GLY A 355 4.89 -12.52 -22.20
CA GLY A 355 3.85 -11.67 -22.79
C GLY A 355 2.49 -11.91 -22.19
#